data_670dd09070bc16adf3e3243629353161
#
_entry.id   670dd09070bc16adf3e3243629353161
#
_cell.length_a   1.000
_cell.length_b   1.000
_cell.length_c   1.000
_cell.angle_alpha   90.00
_cell.angle_beta   90.00
_cell.angle_gamma   90.00
#
_symmetry.space_group_name_H-M   'P 1'
#
loop_
_entity.id
_entity.type
_entity.pdbx_description
1 polymer ?
#
loop_
_entity_poly.entity_id
_entity_poly.type
_entity_poly.pdbx_seq_one_letter_code
_entity_poly.pdbx_strand_id
1 'polypeptide(L)'
;TYNPNTNPSTIDLYFERALYWVLVGAQPTDTVRSILSKEGVYLKKHLMGGIKKGAFDEAAAEAKFSAWKADKDAKAQKFADKKAADKAADLAARIAAEKKVNAAIAAKIAEKKAAAAAAQAEAEAPAEEATEEAPAEA
;
A
#
# COMPACT_ATOMS: atom_id res chain seq x y z
N THR A 1 5.01 22.06 2.81
CA THR A 1 4.08 21.18 3.54
C THR A 1 4.78 19.92 4.01
N TYR A 2 4.32 19.32 5.11
CA TYR A 2 4.83 18.06 5.64
C TYR A 2 3.66 17.13 5.98
N ASN A 3 3.64 15.95 5.38
CA ASN A 3 2.63 14.94 5.64
C ASN A 3 3.30 13.68 6.24
N PRO A 4 3.13 13.43 7.56
CA PRO A 4 3.67 12.25 8.22
C PRO A 4 2.88 10.97 7.93
N ASN A 5 1.63 11.05 7.45
CA ASN A 5 0.76 9.90 7.25
C ASN A 5 1.11 9.07 6.00
N THR A 6 1.99 9.59 5.15
CA THR A 6 2.55 8.85 4.01
C THR A 6 3.83 8.12 4.41
N ASN A 7 4.13 7.00 3.78
CA ASN A 7 5.37 6.28 4.01
C ASN A 7 6.04 5.96 2.67
N PRO A 8 7.15 6.62 2.31
CA PRO A 8 7.85 7.66 3.10
C PRO A 8 7.02 8.94 3.27
N SER A 9 7.33 9.73 4.31
CA SER A 9 6.65 11.01 4.57
C SER A 9 6.86 11.97 3.41
N THR A 10 5.77 12.60 2.96
CA THR A 10 5.83 13.58 1.87
C THR A 10 6.26 14.94 2.40
N ILE A 11 7.28 15.50 1.78
CA ILE A 11 7.85 16.81 2.13
C ILE A 11 7.77 17.66 0.88
N ASP A 12 7.11 18.81 0.98
CA ASP A 12 7.08 19.83 -0.06
C ASP A 12 7.68 21.11 0.51
N LEU A 13 8.87 21.46 0.00
CA LEU A 13 9.73 22.50 0.54
C LEU A 13 10.20 23.46 -0.56
N TYR A 14 10.07 24.76 -0.31
CA TYR A 14 10.78 25.78 -1.12
C TYR A 14 12.27 25.74 -0.77
N PHE A 15 13.02 24.91 -1.50
CA PHE A 15 14.41 24.57 -1.22
C PHE A 15 15.32 25.80 -1.08
N GLU A 16 15.28 26.71 -2.07
CA GLU A 16 16.12 27.92 -2.10
C GLU A 16 15.83 28.85 -0.92
N ARG A 17 14.56 28.97 -0.54
CA ARG A 17 14.16 29.79 0.60
C ARG A 17 14.62 29.20 1.92
N ALA A 18 14.51 27.89 2.07
CA ALA A 18 14.99 27.20 3.26
C ALA A 18 16.52 27.27 3.36
N LEU A 19 17.23 27.10 2.24
CA LEU A 19 18.68 27.24 2.17
C LEU A 19 19.13 28.66 2.58
N TYR A 20 18.46 29.68 2.06
CA TYR A 20 18.74 31.07 2.43
C TYR A 20 18.65 31.29 3.94
N TRP A 21 17.55 30.89 4.59
CA TRP A 21 17.39 31.07 6.03
C TRP A 21 18.44 30.33 6.84
N VAL A 22 18.80 29.11 6.43
CA VAL A 22 19.85 28.32 7.08
C VAL A 22 21.23 28.95 6.91
N LEU A 23 21.48 29.63 5.77
CA LEU A 23 22.74 30.37 5.53
C LEU A 23 22.84 31.65 6.36
N VAL A 24 21.73 32.36 6.55
CA VAL A 24 21.66 33.58 7.38
C VAL A 24 21.82 33.25 8.88
N GLY A 25 21.68 31.97 9.26
CA GLY A 25 21.90 31.54 10.64
C GLY A 25 20.62 31.23 11.42
N ALA A 26 19.49 31.04 10.76
CA ALA A 26 18.27 30.58 11.41
C ALA A 26 18.51 29.24 12.11
N GLN A 27 18.02 29.09 13.34
CA GLN A 27 18.11 27.86 14.12
C GLN A 27 16.79 27.10 14.07
N PRO A 28 16.69 26.00 13.30
CA PRO A 28 15.52 25.15 13.29
C PRO A 28 15.45 24.27 14.54
N THR A 29 14.25 23.86 14.89
CA THR A 29 14.03 22.80 15.88
C THR A 29 14.58 21.47 15.35
N ASP A 30 14.79 20.49 16.21
CA ASP A 30 15.34 19.18 15.83
C ASP A 30 14.48 18.46 14.78
N THR A 31 13.15 18.57 14.89
CA THR A 31 12.23 18.02 13.90
C THR A 31 12.42 18.66 12.52
N VAL A 32 12.45 19.99 12.46
CA VAL A 32 12.67 20.71 11.20
C VAL A 32 14.07 20.43 10.65
N ARG A 33 15.07 20.31 11.50
CA ARG A 33 16.44 19.94 11.12
C ARG A 33 16.49 18.57 10.43
N SER A 34 15.75 17.59 10.97
CA SER A 34 15.63 16.27 10.36
C SER A 34 14.95 16.32 8.98
N ILE A 35 13.89 17.13 8.82
CA ILE A 35 13.21 17.35 7.56
C ILE A 35 14.14 18.00 6.52
N LEU A 36 14.83 19.09 6.88
CA LEU A 36 15.78 19.79 6.02
C LEU A 36 16.97 18.91 5.63
N SER A 37 17.42 18.02 6.53
CA SER A 37 18.47 17.05 6.23
C SER A 37 18.02 16.00 5.21
N LYS A 38 16.76 15.55 5.30
CA LYS A 38 16.18 14.63 4.32
C LYS A 38 16.11 15.25 2.92
N GLU A 39 15.79 16.51 2.81
CA GLU A 39 15.75 17.25 1.53
C GLU A 39 17.12 17.69 1.04
N GLY A 40 18.18 17.57 1.85
CA GLY A 40 19.54 17.88 1.46
C GLY A 40 19.95 19.35 1.62
N VAL A 41 19.16 20.17 2.29
CA VAL A 41 19.46 21.60 2.53
C VAL A 41 20.77 21.75 3.28
N TYR A 42 21.02 20.92 4.31
CA TYR A 42 22.28 20.94 5.05
C TYR A 42 23.46 20.45 4.24
N LEU A 43 23.26 19.49 3.32
CA LEU A 43 24.30 19.06 2.39
C LEU A 43 24.70 20.20 1.45
N LYS A 44 23.73 20.90 0.85
CA LYS A 44 24.00 22.04 -0.03
C LYS A 44 24.73 23.16 0.75
N LYS A 45 24.29 23.47 1.98
CA LYS A 45 25.02 24.41 2.88
C LYS A 45 26.46 23.98 3.10
N HIS A 46 26.72 22.70 3.38
CA HIS A 46 28.06 22.18 3.59
C HIS A 46 28.94 22.31 2.34
N LEU A 47 28.40 21.98 1.16
CA LEU A 47 29.09 22.13 -0.10
C LEU A 47 29.43 23.60 -0.41
N MET A 48 28.49 24.51 -0.19
CA MET A 48 28.74 25.96 -0.33
C MET A 48 29.83 26.45 0.63
N GLY A 49 29.87 25.91 1.84
CA GLY A 49 30.95 26.17 2.80
C GLY A 49 32.31 25.66 2.32
N GLY A 50 32.33 24.54 1.62
CA GLY A 50 33.52 23.99 0.98
C GLY A 50 34.06 24.87 -0.16
N ILE A 51 33.16 25.40 -1.00
CA ILE A 51 33.51 26.36 -2.06
C ILE A 51 34.15 27.61 -1.47
N LYS A 52 33.54 28.19 -0.41
CA LYS A 52 34.09 29.37 0.27
C LYS A 52 35.49 29.12 0.89
N LYS A 53 35.81 27.90 1.26
CA LYS A 53 37.10 27.46 1.79
C LYS A 53 38.09 27.05 0.69
N GLY A 54 37.71 27.05 -0.57
CA GLY A 54 38.56 26.65 -1.70
C GLY A 54 38.83 25.15 -1.79
N ALA A 55 38.01 24.31 -1.14
CA ALA A 55 38.18 22.86 -1.13
C ALA A 55 37.82 22.21 -2.49
N PHE A 56 36.90 22.79 -3.23
CA PHE A 56 36.46 22.34 -4.56
C PHE A 56 35.66 23.44 -5.27
N ASP A 57 35.51 23.30 -6.58
CA ASP A 57 34.79 24.24 -7.44
C ASP A 57 33.27 24.07 -7.33
N GLU A 58 32.52 25.07 -7.77
CA GLU A 58 31.06 25.09 -7.79
C GLU A 58 30.49 23.93 -8.62
N ALA A 59 31.07 23.66 -9.80
CA ALA A 59 30.68 22.54 -10.63
C ALA A 59 30.82 21.18 -9.92
N ALA A 60 31.90 20.99 -9.18
CA ALA A 60 32.12 19.77 -8.39
C ALA A 60 31.12 19.64 -7.22
N ALA A 61 30.73 20.78 -6.61
CA ALA A 61 29.71 20.80 -5.58
C ALA A 61 28.34 20.42 -6.12
N GLU A 62 27.96 20.94 -7.28
CA GLU A 62 26.69 20.60 -7.93
C GLU A 62 26.66 19.16 -8.38
N ALA A 63 27.75 18.63 -8.95
CA ALA A 63 27.85 17.22 -9.30
C ALA A 63 27.67 16.30 -8.09
N LYS A 64 28.27 16.64 -6.95
CA LYS A 64 28.09 15.87 -5.69
C LYS A 64 26.67 15.95 -5.15
N PHE A 65 26.04 17.10 -5.25
CA PHE A 65 24.67 17.28 -4.79
C PHE A 65 23.68 16.52 -5.69
N SER A 66 23.83 16.60 -7.02
CA SER A 66 22.97 15.88 -7.97
C SER A 66 23.14 14.37 -7.86
N ALA A 67 24.35 13.85 -7.69
CA ALA A 67 24.59 12.43 -7.46
C ALA A 67 23.91 11.95 -6.17
N TRP A 68 24.05 12.70 -5.09
CA TRP A 68 23.38 12.38 -3.83
C TRP A 68 21.85 12.40 -3.97
N LYS A 69 21.29 13.35 -4.67
CA LYS A 69 19.85 13.45 -4.92
C LYS A 69 19.35 12.26 -5.73
N ALA A 70 20.05 11.92 -6.81
CA ALA A 70 19.73 10.74 -7.63
C ALA A 70 19.75 9.45 -6.82
N ASP A 71 20.74 9.25 -5.94
CA ASP A 71 20.82 8.10 -5.05
C ASP A 71 19.65 8.04 -4.04
N LYS A 72 19.25 9.20 -3.54
CA LYS A 72 18.11 9.32 -2.64
C LYS A 72 16.80 8.97 -3.33
N ASP A 73 16.58 9.53 -4.51
CA ASP A 73 15.38 9.30 -5.32
C ASP A 73 15.30 7.81 -5.73
N ALA A 74 16.42 7.21 -6.14
CA ALA A 74 16.50 5.78 -6.45
C ALA A 74 16.16 4.89 -5.23
N LYS A 75 16.61 5.25 -4.03
CA LYS A 75 16.28 4.52 -2.80
C LYS A 75 14.81 4.68 -2.43
N ALA A 76 14.25 5.89 -2.58
CA ALA A 76 12.84 6.16 -2.34
C ALA A 76 11.94 5.39 -3.31
N GLN A 77 12.32 5.34 -4.58
CA GLN A 77 11.60 4.58 -5.62
C GLN A 77 11.60 3.09 -5.29
N LYS A 78 12.77 2.49 -5.02
CA LYS A 78 12.88 1.08 -4.63
C LYS A 78 12.04 0.73 -3.40
N PHE A 79 11.97 1.64 -2.44
CA PHE A 79 11.14 1.44 -1.25
C PHE A 79 9.64 1.50 -1.59
N ALA A 80 9.24 2.46 -2.44
CA ALA A 80 7.86 2.57 -2.91
C ALA A 80 7.42 1.34 -3.72
N ASP A 81 8.27 0.88 -4.64
CA ASP A 81 8.02 -0.31 -5.46
C ASP A 81 7.89 -1.57 -4.60
N LYS A 82 8.80 -1.76 -3.64
CA LYS A 82 8.72 -2.87 -2.70
C LYS A 82 7.42 -2.86 -1.91
N LYS A 83 7.05 -1.70 -1.37
CA LYS A 83 5.80 -1.55 -0.61
C LYS A 83 4.55 -1.80 -1.46
N ALA A 84 4.57 -1.37 -2.73
CA ALA A 84 3.49 -1.64 -3.67
C ALA A 84 3.39 -3.15 -3.98
N ALA A 85 4.52 -3.83 -4.16
CA ALA A 85 4.58 -5.27 -4.38
C ALA A 85 4.08 -6.05 -3.15
N ASP A 86 4.54 -5.70 -1.95
CA ASP A 86 4.10 -6.32 -0.69
C ASP A 86 2.58 -6.17 -0.51
N LYS A 87 2.04 -4.96 -0.75
CA LYS A 87 0.59 -4.70 -0.68
C LYS A 87 -0.20 -5.50 -1.72
N ALA A 88 0.33 -5.64 -2.93
CA ALA A 88 -0.31 -6.44 -3.98
C ALA A 88 -0.30 -7.94 -3.62
N ALA A 89 0.80 -8.45 -3.05
CA ALA A 89 0.91 -9.82 -2.59
C ALA A 89 -0.06 -10.13 -1.44
N ASP A 90 -0.17 -9.24 -0.45
CA ASP A 90 -1.12 -9.37 0.65
C ASP A 90 -2.57 -9.38 0.16
N LEU A 91 -2.91 -8.49 -0.79
CA LEU A 91 -4.23 -8.45 -1.38
C LEU A 91 -4.54 -9.74 -2.14
N ALA A 92 -3.61 -10.24 -2.94
CA ALA A 92 -3.76 -11.50 -3.67
C ALA A 92 -3.95 -12.70 -2.72
N ALA A 93 -3.18 -12.74 -1.62
CA ALA A 93 -3.31 -13.77 -0.59
C ALA A 93 -4.69 -13.74 0.08
N ARG A 94 -5.20 -12.54 0.40
CA ARG A 94 -6.54 -12.36 0.98
C ARG A 94 -7.64 -12.82 0.02
N ILE A 95 -7.56 -12.40 -1.24
CA ILE A 95 -8.53 -12.85 -2.28
C ILE A 95 -8.50 -14.36 -2.46
N ALA A 96 -7.32 -14.98 -2.44
CA ALA A 96 -7.19 -16.43 -2.54
C ALA A 96 -7.80 -17.15 -1.31
N ALA A 97 -7.61 -16.61 -0.12
CA ALA A 97 -8.23 -17.14 1.09
C ALA A 97 -9.77 -16.99 1.07
N GLU A 98 -10.29 -15.85 0.66
CA GLU A 98 -11.72 -15.62 0.48
C GLU A 98 -12.35 -16.59 -0.54
N LYS A 99 -11.69 -16.80 -1.68
CA LYS A 99 -12.16 -17.78 -2.69
C LYS A 99 -12.29 -19.18 -2.11
N LYS A 100 -11.32 -19.62 -1.28
CA LYS A 100 -11.38 -20.92 -0.62
C LYS A 100 -12.55 -21.03 0.36
N VAL A 101 -12.76 -20.00 1.16
CA VAL A 101 -13.88 -19.94 2.11
C VAL A 101 -15.23 -19.93 1.38
N ASN A 102 -15.34 -19.10 0.34
CA ASN A 102 -16.58 -19.02 -0.46
C ASN A 102 -16.88 -20.34 -1.18
N ALA A 103 -15.87 -21.03 -1.71
CA ALA A 103 -16.04 -22.35 -2.29
C ALA A 103 -16.53 -23.38 -1.27
N ALA A 104 -15.96 -23.36 -0.06
CA ALA A 104 -16.40 -24.25 1.03
C ALA A 104 -17.84 -23.96 1.49
N ILE A 105 -18.23 -22.68 1.55
CA ILE A 105 -19.60 -22.28 1.88
C ILE A 105 -20.58 -22.70 0.76
N ALA A 106 -20.20 -22.49 -0.51
CA ALA A 106 -21.00 -22.87 -1.65
C ALA A 106 -21.24 -24.40 -1.69
N ALA A 107 -20.20 -25.21 -1.39
CA ALA A 107 -20.33 -26.65 -1.28
C ALA A 107 -21.31 -27.07 -0.17
N LYS A 108 -21.23 -26.47 1.01
CA LYS A 108 -22.16 -26.73 2.11
C LYS A 108 -23.60 -26.32 1.81
N ILE A 109 -23.78 -25.21 1.07
CA ILE A 109 -25.11 -24.77 0.65
C ILE A 109 -25.70 -25.74 -0.40
N ALA A 110 -24.87 -26.20 -1.34
CA ALA A 110 -25.27 -27.18 -2.34
C ALA A 110 -25.67 -28.51 -1.69
N GLU A 111 -24.90 -28.98 -0.72
CA GLU A 111 -25.19 -30.19 0.06
C GLU A 111 -26.50 -30.08 0.86
N LYS A 112 -26.71 -28.94 1.52
CA LYS A 112 -27.99 -28.68 2.23
C LYS A 112 -29.16 -28.59 1.29
N LYS A 113 -29.02 -27.98 0.11
CA LYS A 113 -30.08 -27.92 -0.89
C LYS A 113 -30.40 -29.30 -1.45
N ALA A 114 -29.38 -30.11 -1.71
CA ALA A 114 -29.59 -31.50 -2.18
C ALA A 114 -30.29 -32.35 -1.10
N ALA A 115 -29.87 -32.23 0.18
CA ALA A 115 -30.55 -32.94 1.27
C ALA A 115 -32.00 -32.47 1.46
N ALA A 116 -32.26 -31.16 1.36
CA ALA A 116 -33.64 -30.64 1.43
C ALA A 116 -34.51 -31.09 0.27
N ALA A 117 -33.97 -31.15 -0.94
CA ALA A 117 -34.70 -31.64 -2.12
C ALA A 117 -34.98 -33.16 -2.02
N ALA A 118 -34.03 -33.95 -1.50
CA ALA A 118 -34.23 -35.35 -1.22
C ALA A 118 -35.33 -35.60 -0.17
N ALA A 119 -35.33 -34.82 0.92
CA ALA A 119 -36.37 -34.90 1.94
C ALA A 119 -37.75 -34.46 1.45
N GLN A 120 -37.83 -33.51 0.54
CA GLN A 120 -39.10 -33.13 -0.11
C GLN A 120 -39.62 -34.21 -1.07
N ALA A 121 -38.72 -34.82 -1.85
CA ALA A 121 -39.09 -35.93 -2.74
C ALA A 121 -39.56 -37.16 -1.98
N GLU A 122 -39.01 -37.43 -0.82
CA GLU A 122 -39.43 -38.55 0.08
C GLU A 122 -40.76 -38.26 0.78
N ALA A 123 -41.08 -36.97 1.04
CA ALA A 123 -42.36 -36.55 1.61
C ALA A 123 -43.52 -36.52 0.55
N GLU A 124 -43.20 -36.38 -0.73
CA GLU A 124 -44.17 -36.35 -1.82
C GLU A 124 -44.51 -37.77 -2.38
N ALA A 125 -43.62 -38.76 -2.18
CA ALA A 125 -43.79 -40.12 -2.63
C ALA A 125 -44.98 -40.87 -2.01
N PRO A 126 -45.44 -40.66 -0.75
CA PRO A 126 -46.61 -41.34 -0.19
C PRO A 126 -47.97 -40.71 -0.58
N ALA A 127 -47.98 -39.53 -1.25
CA ALA A 127 -49.25 -38.87 -1.62
C ALA A 127 -49.81 -39.32 -2.97
N GLU A 128 -49.02 -39.89 -3.85
CA GLU A 128 -49.46 -40.40 -5.14
C GLU A 128 -50.01 -41.84 -5.08
N GLU A 129 -49.58 -42.65 -4.09
CA GLU A 129 -50.14 -44.02 -3.90
C GLU A 129 -51.54 -44.06 -3.23
N ALA A 130 -52.02 -42.93 -2.68
CA ALA A 130 -53.30 -42.88 -2.01
C ALA A 130 -54.49 -42.45 -2.89
N THR A 131 -54.28 -42.14 -4.16
CA THR A 131 -55.36 -41.66 -5.06
C THR A 131 -55.77 -42.66 -6.15
N GLU A 132 -55.19 -43.88 -6.17
CA GLU A 132 -55.52 -44.88 -7.21
C GLU A 132 -56.36 -46.07 -6.75
N GLU A 133 -56.91 -46.01 -5.51
CA GLU A 133 -57.80 -47.07 -5.03
C GLU A 133 -59.17 -46.53 -4.57
N ALA A 134 -60.04 -46.23 -5.59
CA ALA A 134 -61.48 -46.18 -5.33
C ALA A 134 -62.19 -46.98 -6.45
N PRO A 135 -62.76 -48.13 -6.13
CA PRO A 135 -63.41 -48.97 -7.14
C PRO A 135 -64.79 -48.42 -7.52
N ALA A 136 -65.07 -48.55 -8.80
CA ALA A 136 -66.41 -48.48 -9.32
C ALA A 136 -67.25 -49.67 -8.86
N GLU A 137 -68.32 -49.40 -8.11
CA GLU A 137 -69.48 -50.30 -8.09
C GLU A 137 -70.78 -49.55 -7.81
N ALA A 138 -71.74 -49.86 -8.65
CA ALA A 138 -73.23 -49.81 -8.66
C ALA A 138 -73.91 -48.57 -9.20
#